data_517b14db011bb1162eff42ff458ab075
#
_entry.id   517b14db011bb1162eff42ff458ab075
#
_cell.length_a   1.000
_cell.length_b   1.000
_cell.length_c   1.000
_cell.angle_alpha   90.00
_cell.angle_beta   90.00
_cell.angle_gamma   90.00
#
_symmetry.space_group_name_H-M   'P 1'
#
loop_
_entity.id
_entity.type
_entity.pdbx_description
1 polymer ?
#
loop_
_entity_poly.entity_id
_entity_poly.type
_entity_poly.pdbx_seq_one_letter_code
_entity_poly.pdbx_strand_id
1 'polypeptide(L)'
;MLKQLLYLCFILNALSAFSYKEDSTLSQLKIIEGKINPKSIAHSGNGLFFAQNMMYKHTVTVYNRNFQLLKTISDKVELNKYGYSRRKGLYRGSPVECTFTHNGRYAWVSNYNMSGGSETEFSKPGCDNCHGTGIYDSSFVYKINTSTLLIEAIVKVGAVPKYLAATPDSKYVLVTNWSSSDLSVIDTEKLKEIKRIKLGTYPRGIIVDSTGTKAYVTIMGSSKIAVIDLRTFEKTWIKDIGRSPRHLCMSPKNDYLYVSLNGDGVVGKIDLSTNEVMKVKTGSLPRSMALSRDGRHLYVVNYGSDTLTKVTTLDMKVVDNIKTNDKPIGVTYDDETNNIWVACYEGSIMVFHDSYYDSTVKDSLYYELLAQNAQEIDFRKKLPLKDKRPMLESEIEKPVDILPDKIIGNKVNEYYLIAGSFKNKLNAEKLVKELSIKGHNSFIYFNLDNQFTYACVSSCSSKSMAIEKSNALKEGGISVWLYSVR
;
A
#
# COMPACT_ATOMS: atom_id res chain seq x y z
N MET A 1 -24.05 -50.03 -31.48
CA MET A 1 -24.40 -48.64 -31.02
C MET A 1 -24.54 -48.54 -29.50
N LEU A 2 -25.29 -49.39 -28.79
CA LEU A 2 -25.48 -49.27 -27.34
C LEU A 2 -24.19 -49.42 -26.50
N LYS A 3 -23.25 -50.33 -26.90
CA LYS A 3 -21.94 -50.51 -26.23
C LYS A 3 -20.98 -49.32 -26.42
N GLN A 4 -21.07 -48.62 -27.52
CA GLN A 4 -20.24 -47.43 -27.76
C GLN A 4 -20.79 -46.18 -26.99
N LEU A 5 -22.10 -46.10 -26.79
CA LEU A 5 -22.70 -45.04 -25.96
C LEU A 5 -22.35 -45.22 -24.47
N LEU A 6 -22.34 -46.47 -23.98
CA LEU A 6 -21.92 -46.77 -22.61
C LEU A 6 -20.43 -46.47 -22.35
N TYR A 7 -19.55 -46.68 -23.33
CA TYR A 7 -18.13 -46.31 -23.21
C TYR A 7 -17.89 -44.81 -23.21
N LEU A 8 -18.68 -44.04 -23.99
CA LEU A 8 -18.62 -42.57 -24.01
C LEU A 8 -19.14 -41.98 -22.71
N CYS A 9 -20.20 -42.53 -22.10
CA CYS A 9 -20.70 -42.12 -20.78
C CYS A 9 -19.72 -42.45 -19.65
N PHE A 10 -18.94 -43.56 -19.76
CA PHE A 10 -17.91 -43.89 -18.76
C PHE A 10 -16.70 -42.96 -18.86
N ILE A 11 -16.29 -42.53 -20.05
CA ILE A 11 -15.21 -41.57 -20.25
C ILE A 11 -15.61 -40.17 -19.80
N LEU A 12 -16.87 -39.76 -20.06
CA LEU A 12 -17.40 -38.47 -19.59
C LEU A 12 -17.56 -38.41 -18.06
N ASN A 13 -17.91 -39.53 -17.40
CA ASN A 13 -17.97 -39.59 -15.94
C ASN A 13 -16.57 -39.75 -15.28
N ALA A 14 -15.56 -40.29 -15.97
CA ALA A 14 -14.19 -40.32 -15.48
C ALA A 14 -13.48 -38.97 -15.58
N LEU A 15 -13.91 -38.08 -16.49
CA LEU A 15 -13.39 -36.71 -16.61
C LEU A 15 -14.01 -35.74 -15.59
N SER A 16 -15.15 -36.08 -14.96
CA SER A 16 -15.77 -35.25 -13.93
C SER A 16 -15.32 -35.56 -12.50
N ALA A 17 -14.45 -36.54 -12.28
CA ALA A 17 -14.01 -36.97 -10.94
C ALA A 17 -12.59 -36.53 -10.56
N PHE A 18 -11.85 -35.81 -11.42
CA PHE A 18 -10.65 -35.11 -11.01
C PHE A 18 -11.06 -33.70 -10.55
N SER A 19 -11.69 -33.60 -9.39
CA SER A 19 -11.59 -32.43 -8.56
C SER A 19 -10.11 -32.34 -8.14
N TYR A 20 -9.33 -31.60 -8.90
CA TYR A 20 -7.99 -31.18 -8.47
C TYR A 20 -8.22 -30.34 -7.21
N LYS A 21 -8.06 -30.96 -6.05
CA LYS A 21 -7.94 -30.23 -4.80
C LYS A 21 -6.58 -29.56 -4.93
N GLU A 22 -6.60 -28.29 -5.32
CA GLU A 22 -5.41 -27.47 -5.34
C GLU A 22 -4.79 -27.60 -3.95
N ASP A 23 -3.58 -28.16 -3.85
CA ASP A 23 -2.89 -28.28 -2.58
C ASP A 23 -2.76 -26.89 -1.98
N SER A 24 -2.94 -26.78 -0.65
CA SER A 24 -2.80 -25.53 0.06
C SER A 24 -1.48 -24.86 -0.32
N THR A 25 -1.56 -23.64 -0.84
CA THR A 25 -0.38 -22.84 -1.24
C THR A 25 0.09 -21.90 -0.13
N LEU A 26 -0.73 -21.72 0.91
CA LEU A 26 -0.39 -20.91 2.08
C LEU A 26 0.36 -21.74 3.12
N SER A 27 1.52 -21.28 3.54
CA SER A 27 2.29 -21.85 4.64
C SER A 27 2.68 -20.79 5.65
N GLN A 28 2.66 -21.15 6.95
CA GLN A 28 3.13 -20.27 8.00
C GLN A 28 4.66 -20.19 7.97
N LEU A 29 5.20 -18.99 7.81
CA LEU A 29 6.64 -18.74 7.73
C LEU A 29 7.23 -18.28 9.07
N LYS A 30 6.54 -17.34 9.76
CA LYS A 30 7.04 -16.72 10.99
C LYS A 30 5.91 -16.28 11.90
N ILE A 31 6.17 -16.33 13.21
CA ILE A 31 5.39 -15.61 14.23
C ILE A 31 6.33 -14.60 14.90
N ILE A 32 5.89 -13.36 15.01
CA ILE A 32 6.56 -12.28 15.72
C ILE A 32 5.71 -11.95 16.92
N GLU A 33 6.29 -12.08 18.09
CA GLU A 33 5.67 -11.85 19.38
C GLU A 33 6.45 -10.82 20.18
N GLY A 34 5.97 -10.47 21.36
CA GLY A 34 6.64 -9.56 22.28
C GLY A 34 5.71 -8.51 22.85
N LYS A 35 6.24 -7.30 23.08
CA LYS A 35 5.44 -6.20 23.65
C LYS A 35 4.62 -5.47 22.57
N ILE A 36 3.79 -6.20 21.81
CA ILE A 36 2.95 -5.68 20.74
C ILE A 36 1.48 -6.05 20.95
N ASN A 37 0.57 -5.20 20.47
CA ASN A 37 -0.86 -5.47 20.30
C ASN A 37 -1.32 -4.77 19.00
N PRO A 38 -0.96 -5.33 17.83
CA PRO A 38 -1.13 -4.64 16.57
C PRO A 38 -2.61 -4.58 16.19
N LYS A 39 -3.10 -3.36 15.92
CA LYS A 39 -4.43 -3.06 15.40
C LYS A 39 -4.45 -3.16 13.88
N SER A 40 -3.32 -2.88 13.25
CA SER A 40 -3.11 -2.97 11.81
C SER A 40 -1.64 -3.23 11.51
N ILE A 41 -1.39 -3.60 10.27
CA ILE A 41 -0.05 -3.69 9.69
C ILE A 41 -0.12 -3.21 8.24
N ALA A 42 0.85 -2.40 7.83
CA ALA A 42 0.91 -1.84 6.50
C ALA A 42 2.32 -1.96 5.92
N HIS A 43 2.42 -2.37 4.66
CA HIS A 43 3.66 -2.46 3.89
C HIS A 43 3.93 -1.13 3.18
N SER A 44 5.15 -0.63 3.26
CA SER A 44 5.57 0.63 2.65
C SER A 44 5.75 0.58 1.13
N GLY A 45 5.70 -0.60 0.52
CA GLY A 45 6.05 -0.83 -0.88
C GLY A 45 7.56 -0.98 -1.12
N ASN A 46 8.41 -0.78 -0.10
CA ASN A 46 9.87 -0.88 -0.19
C ASN A 46 10.51 -1.70 0.95
N GLY A 47 9.75 -2.65 1.51
CA GLY A 47 10.25 -3.65 2.45
C GLY A 47 10.23 -3.25 3.93
N LEU A 48 9.52 -2.18 4.29
CA LEU A 48 9.23 -1.84 5.68
C LEU A 48 7.78 -2.14 6.01
N PHE A 49 7.56 -2.72 7.20
CA PHE A 49 6.24 -3.07 7.72
C PHE A 49 5.99 -2.30 9.01
N PHE A 50 4.95 -1.48 9.01
CA PHE A 50 4.56 -0.64 10.13
C PHE A 50 3.36 -1.26 10.82
N ALA A 51 3.50 -1.69 12.08
CA ALA A 51 2.42 -2.23 12.89
C ALA A 51 2.00 -1.20 13.96
N GLN A 52 0.69 -0.89 14.00
CA GLN A 52 0.11 0.11 14.89
C GLN A 52 -0.43 -0.57 16.15
N ASN A 53 0.27 -0.38 17.27
CA ASN A 53 -0.07 -0.98 18.57
C ASN A 53 -0.96 -0.04 19.39
N MET A 54 -2.24 0.06 19.03
CA MET A 54 -3.19 1.02 19.58
C MET A 54 -3.47 0.76 21.07
N MET A 55 -3.70 -0.50 21.44
CA MET A 55 -4.10 -0.87 22.81
C MET A 55 -2.87 -1.16 23.65
N TYR A 56 -2.88 -0.64 24.89
CA TYR A 56 -1.91 -0.91 25.97
C TYR A 56 -0.46 -0.48 25.67
N LYS A 57 0.02 -0.58 24.44
CA LYS A 57 1.43 -0.31 24.11
C LYS A 57 1.65 1.11 23.57
N HIS A 58 0.68 1.65 22.81
CA HIS A 58 0.74 3.02 22.30
C HIS A 58 2.03 3.31 21.53
N THR A 59 2.35 2.44 20.57
CA THR A 59 3.56 2.54 19.74
C THR A 59 3.28 2.16 18.29
N VAL A 60 4.21 2.53 17.41
CA VAL A 60 4.33 1.94 16.07
C VAL A 60 5.62 1.13 16.05
N THR A 61 5.53 -0.16 15.76
CA THR A 61 6.72 -1.01 15.56
C THR A 61 6.98 -1.19 14.07
N VAL A 62 8.25 -1.05 13.67
CA VAL A 62 8.68 -1.12 12.27
C VAL A 62 9.60 -2.32 12.09
N TYR A 63 9.28 -3.15 11.11
CA TYR A 63 10.01 -4.36 10.77
C TYR A 63 10.53 -4.30 9.33
N ASN A 64 11.58 -5.05 9.05
CA ASN A 64 12.06 -5.31 7.69
C ASN A 64 11.57 -6.69 7.17
N ARG A 65 11.87 -7.02 5.91
CA ARG A 65 11.54 -8.33 5.30
C ARG A 65 12.17 -9.54 5.98
N ASN A 66 13.26 -9.34 6.73
CA ASN A 66 13.90 -10.38 7.52
C ASN A 66 13.26 -10.55 8.91
N PHE A 67 12.07 -9.99 9.11
CA PHE A 67 11.29 -10.05 10.36
C PHE A 67 11.97 -9.39 11.56
N GLN A 68 13.01 -8.56 11.33
CA GLN A 68 13.73 -7.86 12.39
C GLN A 68 13.01 -6.58 12.77
N LEU A 69 12.84 -6.35 14.07
CA LEU A 69 12.36 -5.09 14.60
C LEU A 69 13.44 -4.01 14.43
N LEU A 70 13.18 -3.02 13.60
CA LEU A 70 14.08 -1.90 13.35
C LEU A 70 13.92 -0.79 14.38
N LYS A 71 12.66 -0.50 14.74
CA LYS A 71 12.33 0.60 15.66
C LYS A 71 10.98 0.38 16.33
N THR A 72 10.90 0.81 17.58
CA THR A 72 9.65 1.10 18.28
C THR A 72 9.51 2.60 18.41
N ILE A 73 8.54 3.18 17.70
CA ILE A 73 8.25 4.62 17.68
C ILE A 73 7.18 4.88 18.73
N SER A 74 7.46 5.79 19.67
CA SER A 74 6.48 6.24 20.66
C SER A 74 5.41 7.10 20.02
N ASP A 75 4.18 6.98 20.50
CA ASP A 75 3.07 7.86 20.13
C ASP A 75 3.08 9.21 20.86
N LYS A 76 4.00 9.39 21.81
CA LYS A 76 4.11 10.59 22.63
C LYS A 76 4.73 11.74 21.86
N VAL A 77 4.06 12.90 21.89
CA VAL A 77 4.49 14.10 21.17
C VAL A 77 4.20 15.36 21.97
N GLU A 78 5.02 16.39 21.76
CA GLU A 78 4.76 17.76 22.23
C GLU A 78 4.13 18.56 21.08
N LEU A 79 2.80 18.69 21.07
CA LEU A 79 2.06 19.30 19.98
C LEU A 79 2.49 20.73 19.66
N ASN A 80 2.96 21.49 20.65
CA ASN A 80 3.48 22.84 20.45
C ASN A 80 4.73 22.89 19.53
N LYS A 81 5.50 21.82 19.44
CA LYS A 81 6.65 21.71 18.52
C LYS A 81 6.24 21.52 17.05
N TYR A 82 4.97 21.20 16.81
CA TYR A 82 4.40 20.92 15.49
C TYR A 82 3.34 21.97 15.06
N GLY A 83 3.47 23.22 15.55
CA GLY A 83 2.60 24.30 15.14
C GLY A 83 1.36 24.54 16.00
N TYR A 84 1.12 23.70 17.02
CA TYR A 84 -0.02 23.86 17.95
C TYR A 84 0.44 24.56 19.24
N SER A 85 0.93 25.77 19.12
CA SER A 85 1.64 26.53 20.18
C SER A 85 0.90 26.66 21.51
N ARG A 86 -0.44 26.67 21.49
CA ARG A 86 -1.28 26.73 22.69
C ARG A 86 -1.34 25.39 23.45
N ARG A 87 -0.95 24.27 22.82
CA ARG A 87 -1.00 22.92 23.38
C ARG A 87 0.35 22.56 23.99
N LYS A 88 0.56 22.93 25.24
CA LYS A 88 1.79 22.66 25.98
C LYS A 88 1.73 21.28 26.67
N GLY A 89 2.89 20.68 26.89
CA GLY A 89 3.02 19.40 27.57
C GLY A 89 3.08 18.21 26.61
N LEU A 90 3.15 17.02 27.20
CA LEU A 90 3.29 15.78 26.48
C LEU A 90 1.91 15.16 26.23
N TYR A 91 1.62 14.87 24.98
CA TYR A 91 0.40 14.21 24.54
C TYR A 91 0.71 12.80 24.06
N ARG A 92 -0.22 11.88 24.28
CA ARG A 92 -0.17 10.51 23.79
C ARG A 92 -1.26 10.33 22.74
N GLY A 93 -0.92 9.68 21.64
CA GLY A 93 -1.85 9.21 20.63
C GLY A 93 -2.33 7.78 20.92
N SER A 94 -2.98 7.20 19.93
CA SER A 94 -3.38 5.78 19.91
C SER A 94 -3.32 5.30 18.48
N PRO A 95 -2.16 4.85 17.97
CA PRO A 95 -1.95 4.52 16.55
C PRO A 95 -2.90 3.44 16.06
N VAL A 96 -3.62 3.70 14.95
CA VAL A 96 -4.67 2.80 14.44
C VAL A 96 -4.32 2.18 13.10
N GLU A 97 -4.04 3.01 12.10
CA GLU A 97 -3.82 2.61 10.71
C GLU A 97 -2.70 3.45 10.08
N CYS A 98 -2.16 2.96 8.97
CA CYS A 98 -1.06 3.59 8.27
C CYS A 98 -1.27 3.55 6.76
N THR A 99 -0.87 4.63 6.08
CA THR A 99 -0.68 4.68 4.62
C THR A 99 0.64 5.35 4.30
N PHE A 100 1.09 5.25 3.04
CA PHE A 100 2.38 5.78 2.62
C PHE A 100 2.24 6.75 1.46
N THR A 101 3.17 7.70 1.39
CA THR A 101 3.31 8.65 0.28
C THR A 101 4.75 8.67 -0.23
N HIS A 102 4.95 9.23 -1.43
CA HIS A 102 6.27 9.41 -2.04
C HIS A 102 7.05 8.08 -2.11
N ASN A 103 6.38 7.05 -2.68
CA ASN A 103 6.95 5.70 -2.82
C ASN A 103 7.49 5.13 -1.50
N GLY A 104 6.71 5.25 -0.44
CA GLY A 104 7.09 4.70 0.87
C GLY A 104 8.01 5.59 1.72
N ARG A 105 8.40 6.80 1.24
CA ARG A 105 9.29 7.70 1.98
C ARG A 105 8.65 8.25 3.26
N TYR A 106 7.34 8.44 3.28
CA TYR A 106 6.62 8.91 4.45
C TYR A 106 5.48 7.97 4.81
N ALA A 107 5.42 7.58 6.07
CA ALA A 107 4.29 6.88 6.66
C ALA A 107 3.36 7.90 7.34
N TRP A 108 2.05 7.77 7.12
CA TRP A 108 1.03 8.59 7.75
C TRP A 108 0.20 7.71 8.66
N VAL A 109 0.22 8.00 9.96
CA VAL A 109 -0.39 7.16 11.00
C VAL A 109 -1.50 7.92 11.69
N SER A 110 -2.73 7.37 11.66
CA SER A 110 -3.88 7.92 12.39
C SER A 110 -3.81 7.56 13.88
N ASN A 111 -4.26 8.46 14.74
CA ASN A 111 -4.39 8.20 16.16
C ASN A 111 -5.87 8.24 16.58
N TYR A 112 -6.36 7.16 17.17
CA TYR A 112 -7.76 6.99 17.57
C TYR A 112 -8.25 8.17 18.43
N ASN A 113 -7.55 8.46 19.49
CA ASN A 113 -7.76 9.60 20.39
C ASN A 113 -6.41 10.17 20.81
N MET A 114 -6.44 11.40 21.30
CA MET A 114 -5.32 12.00 22.00
C MET A 114 -5.63 12.08 23.50
N SER A 115 -4.60 12.01 24.33
CA SER A 115 -4.70 12.20 25.79
C SER A 115 -3.45 12.91 26.30
N GLY A 116 -3.53 13.58 27.46
CA GLY A 116 -2.41 14.34 28.06
C GLY A 116 -2.61 15.85 27.92
N GLY A 117 -1.55 16.61 28.17
CA GLY A 117 -1.64 18.07 28.30
C GLY A 117 -2.40 18.49 29.56
N SER A 118 -3.23 19.54 29.46
CA SER A 118 -4.16 19.91 30.53
C SER A 118 -5.36 18.95 30.56
N GLU A 119 -5.88 18.64 31.75
CA GLU A 119 -7.00 17.68 31.94
C GLU A 119 -8.28 18.07 31.18
N THR A 120 -8.44 19.31 30.75
CA THR A 120 -9.61 19.81 30.04
C THR A 120 -9.50 19.74 28.52
N GLU A 121 -8.33 19.45 27.95
CA GLU A 121 -8.08 19.61 26.51
C GLU A 121 -8.70 18.49 25.65
N PHE A 122 -8.85 17.29 26.18
CA PHE A 122 -9.46 16.16 25.47
C PHE A 122 -10.55 15.53 26.38
N SER A 123 -11.53 16.36 26.75
CA SER A 123 -12.59 16.01 27.70
C SER A 123 -13.76 15.24 27.08
N LYS A 124 -13.86 15.25 25.75
CA LYS A 124 -14.94 14.61 24.98
C LYS A 124 -14.39 13.67 23.91
N PRO A 125 -13.63 12.64 24.28
CA PRO A 125 -13.10 11.70 23.31
C PRO A 125 -14.25 10.97 22.61
N GLY A 126 -14.16 10.84 21.29
CA GLY A 126 -15.05 9.99 20.53
C GLY A 126 -14.81 8.51 20.83
N CYS A 127 -15.75 7.64 20.50
CA CYS A 127 -15.67 6.20 20.73
C CYS A 127 -16.33 5.39 19.62
N ASP A 128 -16.19 4.06 19.66
CA ASP A 128 -16.75 3.17 18.62
C ASP A 128 -18.29 3.19 18.60
N ASN A 129 -18.94 3.49 19.73
CA ASN A 129 -20.41 3.57 19.85
C ASN A 129 -20.93 5.01 19.87
N CYS A 130 -20.06 5.99 19.63
CA CYS A 130 -20.44 7.41 19.66
C CYS A 130 -21.15 7.80 18.35
N HIS A 131 -22.30 8.44 18.45
CA HIS A 131 -23.09 8.86 17.30
C HIS A 131 -22.49 10.10 16.62
N GLY A 132 -22.55 10.14 15.29
CA GLY A 132 -21.96 11.21 14.45
C GLY A 132 -22.59 12.60 14.61
N THR A 133 -23.63 12.77 15.43
CA THR A 133 -24.24 14.06 15.79
C THR A 133 -23.61 14.69 17.03
N GLY A 134 -22.77 13.95 17.76
CA GLY A 134 -22.05 14.49 18.92
C GLY A 134 -20.87 15.39 18.51
N ILE A 135 -20.53 16.31 19.41
CA ILE A 135 -19.30 17.11 19.30
C ILE A 135 -18.21 16.37 20.08
N TYR A 136 -17.22 15.86 19.36
CA TYR A 136 -16.09 15.11 19.93
C TYR A 136 -14.78 15.82 19.65
N ASP A 137 -13.80 15.54 20.50
CA ASP A 137 -12.46 16.06 20.34
C ASP A 137 -11.82 15.55 19.03
N SER A 138 -11.20 16.46 18.31
CA SER A 138 -10.40 16.12 17.14
C SER A 138 -9.17 15.33 17.53
N SER A 139 -8.71 14.46 16.66
CA SER A 139 -7.45 13.76 16.81
C SER A 139 -6.43 14.17 15.73
N PHE A 140 -5.35 13.42 15.61
CA PHE A 140 -4.21 13.80 14.78
C PHE A 140 -3.68 12.64 13.95
N VAL A 141 -3.09 12.98 12.83
CA VAL A 141 -2.31 12.08 11.98
C VAL A 141 -0.85 12.48 12.09
N TYR A 142 0.03 11.49 12.32
CA TYR A 142 1.47 11.67 12.37
C TYR A 142 2.10 11.35 11.02
N LYS A 143 2.96 12.23 10.51
CA LYS A 143 3.82 11.98 9.36
C LYS A 143 5.18 11.53 9.86
N ILE A 144 5.59 10.33 9.51
CA ILE A 144 6.84 9.70 9.92
C ILE A 144 7.74 9.56 8.69
N ASN A 145 8.97 9.99 8.79
CA ASN A 145 9.99 9.73 7.78
C ASN A 145 10.47 8.28 7.92
N THR A 146 10.36 7.50 6.85
CA THR A 146 10.69 6.06 6.91
C THR A 146 12.18 5.77 6.93
N SER A 147 13.03 6.72 6.55
CA SER A 147 14.50 6.57 6.62
C SER A 147 15.04 6.85 8.02
N THR A 148 14.48 7.84 8.72
CA THR A 148 14.90 8.22 10.08
C THR A 148 14.08 7.57 11.18
N LEU A 149 12.87 7.10 10.83
CA LEU A 149 11.85 6.59 11.74
C LEU A 149 11.49 7.60 12.85
N LEU A 150 11.42 8.88 12.47
CA LEU A 150 11.03 9.99 13.33
C LEU A 150 9.73 10.64 12.85
N ILE A 151 8.93 11.15 13.79
CA ILE A 151 7.74 11.95 13.48
C ILE A 151 8.22 13.34 13.06
N GLU A 152 7.93 13.73 11.80
CA GLU A 152 8.35 15.04 11.24
C GLU A 152 7.23 16.07 11.26
N ALA A 153 5.98 15.64 11.17
CA ALA A 153 4.83 16.54 11.17
C ALA A 153 3.60 15.88 11.79
N ILE A 154 2.69 16.71 12.24
CA ILE A 154 1.42 16.30 12.86
C ILE A 154 0.30 17.15 12.28
N VAL A 155 -0.77 16.51 11.80
CA VAL A 155 -1.91 17.18 11.21
C VAL A 155 -3.19 16.88 11.96
N LYS A 156 -3.93 17.93 12.36
CA LYS A 156 -5.23 17.80 13.02
C LYS A 156 -6.29 17.35 12.03
N VAL A 157 -7.12 16.38 12.44
CA VAL A 157 -8.23 15.80 11.64
C VAL A 157 -9.51 15.71 12.48
N GLY A 158 -10.53 15.01 12.00
CA GLY A 158 -11.76 14.79 12.75
C GLY A 158 -11.61 13.88 13.97
N ALA A 159 -12.75 13.46 14.54
CA ALA A 159 -12.79 12.65 15.74
C ALA A 159 -12.75 11.14 15.41
N VAL A 160 -11.88 10.42 16.10
CA VAL A 160 -11.65 8.98 15.94
C VAL A 160 -11.28 8.63 14.51
N PRO A 161 -10.14 9.14 13.99
CA PRO A 161 -9.67 8.76 12.67
C PRO A 161 -9.37 7.25 12.65
N LYS A 162 -9.80 6.58 11.57
CA LYS A 162 -9.61 5.15 11.34
C LYS A 162 -8.65 4.95 10.18
N TYR A 163 -9.15 4.69 8.99
CA TYR A 163 -8.35 4.39 7.81
C TYR A 163 -7.83 5.65 7.11
N LEU A 164 -6.71 5.45 6.42
CA LEU A 164 -6.09 6.45 5.57
C LEU A 164 -5.84 5.86 4.18
N ALA A 165 -5.93 6.72 3.17
CA ALA A 165 -5.46 6.40 1.82
C ALA A 165 -4.72 7.61 1.25
N ALA A 166 -3.60 7.34 0.58
CA ALA A 166 -2.85 8.36 -0.16
C ALA A 166 -3.29 8.38 -1.62
N THR A 167 -3.27 9.55 -2.25
CA THR A 167 -3.39 9.63 -3.71
C THR A 167 -2.09 9.15 -4.37
N PRO A 168 -2.14 8.53 -5.55
CA PRO A 168 -0.95 7.99 -6.24
C PRO A 168 0.13 9.05 -6.52
N ASP A 169 -0.28 10.31 -6.76
CA ASP A 169 0.61 11.47 -6.90
C ASP A 169 1.17 11.98 -5.56
N SER A 170 0.79 11.35 -4.46
CA SER A 170 1.16 11.70 -3.09
C SER A 170 0.72 13.11 -2.64
N LYS A 171 -0.17 13.77 -3.37
CA LYS A 171 -0.63 15.13 -3.07
C LYS A 171 -1.55 15.18 -1.86
N TYR A 172 -2.41 14.17 -1.70
CA TYR A 172 -3.36 14.11 -0.61
C TYR A 172 -3.23 12.83 0.20
N VAL A 173 -3.50 12.96 1.50
CA VAL A 173 -3.84 11.85 2.39
C VAL A 173 -5.27 12.06 2.88
N LEU A 174 -6.10 11.07 2.63
CA LEU A 174 -7.52 11.05 2.98
C LEU A 174 -7.69 10.25 4.28
N VAL A 175 -8.47 10.77 5.23
CA VAL A 175 -8.62 10.15 6.55
C VAL A 175 -10.09 10.05 6.91
N THR A 176 -10.59 8.83 7.12
CA THR A 176 -11.96 8.60 7.59
C THR A 176 -12.06 8.83 9.09
N ASN A 177 -12.97 9.68 9.52
CA ASN A 177 -13.20 10.03 10.92
C ASN A 177 -14.51 9.42 11.42
N TRP A 178 -14.40 8.39 12.20
CA TRP A 178 -15.50 7.52 12.63
C TRP A 178 -16.59 8.27 13.42
N SER A 179 -16.20 8.97 14.50
CA SER A 179 -17.17 9.62 15.38
C SER A 179 -17.66 10.97 14.86
N SER A 180 -16.86 11.71 14.10
CA SER A 180 -17.31 12.95 13.45
C SER A 180 -18.02 12.73 12.11
N SER A 181 -18.11 11.47 11.64
CA SER A 181 -18.87 11.07 10.44
C SER A 181 -18.44 11.83 9.17
N ASP A 182 -17.15 12.04 9.00
CA ASP A 182 -16.59 12.80 7.88
C ASP A 182 -15.26 12.23 7.37
N LEU A 183 -14.78 12.81 6.28
CA LEU A 183 -13.51 12.55 5.64
C LEU A 183 -12.67 13.83 5.70
N SER A 184 -11.48 13.74 6.27
CA SER A 184 -10.46 14.80 6.18
C SER A 184 -9.61 14.60 4.94
N VAL A 185 -9.33 15.69 4.21
CA VAL A 185 -8.36 15.73 3.11
C VAL A 185 -7.16 16.53 3.57
N ILE A 186 -6.02 15.88 3.71
CA ILE A 186 -4.75 16.48 4.10
C ILE A 186 -3.95 16.77 2.83
N ASP A 187 -3.50 18.01 2.66
CA ASP A 187 -2.48 18.37 1.68
C ASP A 187 -1.09 18.03 2.26
N THR A 188 -0.36 17.16 1.57
CA THR A 188 0.89 16.59 2.08
C THR A 188 2.07 17.56 2.07
N GLU A 189 2.03 18.59 1.22
CA GLU A 189 3.04 19.66 1.15
C GLU A 189 2.74 20.75 2.19
N LYS A 190 1.47 21.19 2.26
CA LYS A 190 1.05 22.24 3.23
C LYS A 190 0.96 21.71 4.66
N LEU A 191 0.98 20.39 4.85
CA LEU A 191 0.86 19.72 6.15
C LEU A 191 -0.36 20.17 6.95
N LYS A 192 -1.51 20.30 6.28
CA LYS A 192 -2.77 20.71 6.90
C LYS A 192 -3.99 20.09 6.24
N GLU A 193 -5.08 19.97 7.00
CA GLU A 193 -6.40 19.67 6.47
C GLU A 193 -6.90 20.83 5.62
N ILE A 194 -7.19 20.56 4.34
CA ILE A 194 -7.69 21.56 3.39
C ILE A 194 -9.18 21.44 3.12
N LYS A 195 -9.77 20.28 3.40
CA LYS A 195 -11.18 19.99 3.19
C LYS A 195 -11.68 18.98 4.20
N ARG A 196 -12.92 19.14 4.63
CA ARG A 196 -13.65 18.14 5.40
C ARG A 196 -14.98 17.86 4.73
N ILE A 197 -15.26 16.59 4.43
CA ILE A 197 -16.43 16.16 3.66
C ILE A 197 -17.33 15.34 4.59
N LYS A 198 -18.55 15.78 4.82
CA LYS A 198 -19.52 15.00 5.59
C LYS A 198 -19.93 13.76 4.83
N LEU A 199 -19.85 12.62 5.52
CA LEU A 199 -20.25 11.29 5.03
C LEU A 199 -21.48 10.78 5.78
N GLY A 200 -21.63 9.50 5.88
CA GLY A 200 -22.63 8.87 6.76
C GLY A 200 -22.02 8.40 8.06
N THR A 201 -22.81 7.77 8.89
CA THR A 201 -22.43 7.24 10.19
C THR A 201 -21.36 6.15 10.08
N TYR A 202 -20.28 6.32 10.79
CA TYR A 202 -19.18 5.36 10.90
C TYR A 202 -18.42 5.10 9.57
N PRO A 203 -17.88 6.15 8.90
CA PRO A 203 -16.98 5.95 7.76
C PRO A 203 -15.74 5.19 8.23
N ARG A 204 -15.29 4.17 7.42
CA ARG A 204 -14.23 3.30 7.87
C ARG A 204 -13.16 3.03 6.82
N GLY A 205 -13.29 1.98 6.02
CA GLY A 205 -12.31 1.66 4.98
C GLY A 205 -12.33 2.69 3.87
N ILE A 206 -11.17 3.00 3.34
CA ILE A 206 -11.00 3.93 2.22
C ILE A 206 -9.95 3.40 1.26
N ILE A 207 -10.18 3.59 -0.03
CA ILE A 207 -9.21 3.36 -1.08
C ILE A 207 -9.33 4.45 -2.15
N VAL A 208 -8.23 4.79 -2.79
CA VAL A 208 -8.17 5.68 -3.95
C VAL A 208 -7.90 4.83 -5.18
N ASP A 209 -8.54 5.15 -6.30
CA ASP A 209 -8.25 4.49 -7.58
C ASP A 209 -6.81 4.77 -8.06
N SER A 210 -6.29 3.93 -8.95
CA SER A 210 -4.91 4.06 -9.45
C SER A 210 -4.68 5.33 -10.26
N THR A 211 -5.75 6.00 -10.70
CA THR A 211 -5.68 7.30 -11.42
C THR A 211 -5.65 8.50 -10.48
N GLY A 212 -5.94 8.32 -9.19
CA GLY A 212 -6.04 9.42 -8.23
C GLY A 212 -7.25 10.31 -8.42
N THR A 213 -8.28 9.86 -9.17
CA THR A 213 -9.46 10.67 -9.49
C THR A 213 -10.63 10.44 -8.55
N LYS A 214 -10.74 9.24 -7.96
CA LYS A 214 -11.84 8.87 -7.06
C LYS A 214 -11.33 8.20 -5.80
N ALA A 215 -11.98 8.51 -4.69
CA ALA A 215 -11.85 7.77 -3.45
C ALA A 215 -13.17 7.07 -3.11
N TYR A 216 -13.07 5.84 -2.60
CA TYR A 216 -14.20 5.02 -2.18
C TYR A 216 -14.13 4.82 -0.66
N VAL A 217 -15.22 5.11 0.04
CA VAL A 217 -15.28 5.06 1.50
C VAL A 217 -16.46 4.21 1.96
N THR A 218 -16.19 3.15 2.73
CA THR A 218 -17.24 2.35 3.34
C THR A 218 -17.93 3.12 4.46
N ILE A 219 -19.26 3.08 4.50
CA ILE A 219 -20.07 3.63 5.58
C ILE A 219 -20.61 2.47 6.41
N MET A 220 -19.86 2.11 7.49
CA MET A 220 -20.14 0.90 8.26
C MET A 220 -21.50 0.93 8.98
N GLY A 221 -22.01 2.12 9.32
CA GLY A 221 -23.37 2.31 9.86
C GLY A 221 -24.49 2.18 8.80
N SER A 222 -24.19 1.67 7.61
CA SER A 222 -25.15 1.53 6.52
C SER A 222 -24.78 0.36 5.59
N SER A 223 -25.42 0.31 4.40
CA SER A 223 -25.09 -0.62 3.30
C SER A 223 -24.52 0.12 2.07
N LYS A 224 -23.71 1.17 2.30
CA LYS A 224 -23.28 2.09 1.23
C LYS A 224 -21.78 2.27 1.19
N ILE A 225 -21.29 2.64 0.00
CA ILE A 225 -19.96 3.22 -0.23
C ILE A 225 -20.14 4.63 -0.75
N ALA A 226 -19.47 5.59 -0.16
CA ALA A 226 -19.35 6.94 -0.71
C ALA A 226 -18.26 6.94 -1.78
N VAL A 227 -18.55 7.51 -2.94
CA VAL A 227 -17.60 7.74 -4.03
C VAL A 227 -17.32 9.24 -4.09
N ILE A 228 -16.08 9.63 -3.86
CA ILE A 228 -15.65 11.03 -3.80
C ILE A 228 -14.86 11.33 -5.07
N ASP A 229 -15.29 12.32 -5.86
CA ASP A 229 -14.47 12.90 -6.93
C ASP A 229 -13.38 13.77 -6.29
N LEU A 230 -12.11 13.45 -6.50
CA LEU A 230 -10.99 14.14 -5.84
C LEU A 230 -10.61 15.48 -6.49
N ARG A 231 -11.25 15.87 -7.59
CA ARG A 231 -11.07 17.19 -8.22
C ARG A 231 -12.08 18.20 -7.67
N THR A 232 -13.33 17.77 -7.47
CA THR A 232 -14.43 18.65 -7.00
C THR A 232 -14.74 18.46 -5.52
N PHE A 233 -14.35 17.32 -4.94
CA PHE A 233 -14.73 16.83 -3.60
C PHE A 233 -16.24 16.60 -3.45
N GLU A 234 -16.94 16.43 -4.54
CA GLU A 234 -18.34 16.00 -4.55
C GLU A 234 -18.45 14.51 -4.30
N LYS A 235 -19.59 14.09 -3.75
CA LYS A 235 -19.82 12.67 -3.41
C LYS A 235 -21.04 12.12 -4.10
N THR A 236 -20.93 10.87 -4.54
CA THR A 236 -22.00 10.00 -4.98
C THR A 236 -22.02 8.71 -4.17
N TRP A 237 -22.91 7.76 -4.48
CA TRP A 237 -23.11 6.58 -3.64
C TRP A 237 -23.27 5.31 -4.47
N ILE A 238 -22.58 4.25 -4.07
CA ILE A 238 -22.94 2.88 -4.39
C ILE A 238 -23.78 2.36 -3.22
N LYS A 239 -24.99 1.86 -3.50
CA LYS A 239 -25.97 1.48 -2.48
C LYS A 239 -26.20 -0.04 -2.47
N ASP A 240 -26.79 -0.54 -1.39
CA ASP A 240 -27.33 -1.90 -1.27
C ASP A 240 -26.28 -3.02 -1.46
N ILE A 241 -25.01 -2.73 -1.09
CA ILE A 241 -23.90 -3.66 -1.24
C ILE A 241 -23.88 -4.77 -0.17
N GLY A 242 -24.56 -4.58 0.96
CA GLY A 242 -24.58 -5.47 2.12
C GLY A 242 -24.27 -4.73 3.42
N ARG A 243 -24.43 -5.42 4.57
CA ARG A 243 -24.43 -4.81 5.90
C ARG A 243 -23.02 -4.59 6.45
N SER A 244 -22.84 -3.44 7.07
CA SER A 244 -21.60 -3.04 7.78
C SER A 244 -20.34 -3.21 6.93
N PRO A 245 -20.25 -2.54 5.76
CA PRO A 245 -19.06 -2.58 4.92
C PRO A 245 -17.87 -1.98 5.69
N ARG A 246 -16.70 -2.68 5.65
CA ARG A 246 -15.61 -2.38 6.57
C ARG A 246 -14.31 -1.99 5.89
N HIS A 247 -13.79 -2.83 5.00
CA HIS A 247 -12.51 -2.62 4.32
C HIS A 247 -12.69 -2.75 2.81
N LEU A 248 -11.79 -2.15 2.05
CA LEU A 248 -11.82 -2.10 0.59
C LEU A 248 -10.46 -2.51 0.01
N CYS A 249 -10.51 -3.24 -1.11
CA CYS A 249 -9.40 -3.38 -2.05
C CYS A 249 -9.91 -3.04 -3.46
N MET A 250 -9.04 -2.52 -4.31
CA MET A 250 -9.35 -2.18 -5.71
C MET A 250 -8.61 -3.12 -6.63
N SER A 251 -9.27 -3.61 -7.67
CA SER A 251 -8.61 -4.35 -8.74
C SER A 251 -7.57 -3.48 -9.47
N PRO A 252 -6.50 -4.05 -10.04
CA PRO A 252 -5.46 -3.27 -10.71
C PRO A 252 -5.98 -2.40 -11.86
N LYS A 253 -7.08 -2.81 -12.53
CA LYS A 253 -7.72 -2.07 -13.63
C LYS A 253 -8.78 -1.06 -13.18
N ASN A 254 -9.05 -0.93 -11.88
CA ASN A 254 -10.12 -0.11 -11.30
C ASN A 254 -11.54 -0.51 -11.79
N ASP A 255 -11.74 -1.73 -12.24
CA ASP A 255 -13.03 -2.25 -12.71
C ASP A 255 -13.84 -2.91 -11.59
N TYR A 256 -13.16 -3.45 -10.57
CA TYR A 256 -13.81 -4.10 -9.43
C TYR A 256 -13.35 -3.51 -8.10
N LEU A 257 -14.29 -3.45 -7.17
CA LEU A 257 -14.05 -3.09 -5.78
C LEU A 257 -14.39 -4.28 -4.87
N TYR A 258 -13.45 -4.73 -4.08
CA TYR A 258 -13.67 -5.79 -3.09
C TYR A 258 -13.98 -5.16 -1.74
N VAL A 259 -15.00 -5.67 -1.06
CA VAL A 259 -15.47 -5.12 0.22
C VAL A 259 -15.71 -6.23 1.25
N SER A 260 -15.15 -6.10 2.45
CA SER A 260 -15.54 -6.96 3.56
C SER A 260 -16.85 -6.46 4.17
N LEU A 261 -17.87 -7.30 4.15
CA LEU A 261 -19.21 -7.05 4.69
C LEU A 261 -19.33 -7.72 6.06
N ASN A 262 -18.83 -7.01 7.08
CA ASN A 262 -18.65 -7.56 8.43
C ASN A 262 -19.99 -8.01 9.05
N GLY A 263 -21.08 -7.27 8.79
CA GLY A 263 -22.43 -7.60 9.28
C GLY A 263 -23.07 -8.78 8.59
N ASP A 264 -22.64 -9.13 7.37
CA ASP A 264 -23.13 -10.29 6.61
C ASP A 264 -22.20 -11.50 6.72
N GLY A 265 -20.97 -11.31 7.24
CA GLY A 265 -19.98 -12.37 7.33
C GLY A 265 -19.45 -12.84 5.97
N VAL A 266 -19.40 -11.97 4.97
CA VAL A 266 -19.00 -12.28 3.58
C VAL A 266 -18.05 -11.21 3.03
N VAL A 267 -17.40 -11.52 1.92
CA VAL A 267 -16.69 -10.57 1.08
C VAL A 267 -17.49 -10.39 -0.22
N GLY A 268 -17.67 -9.14 -0.63
CA GLY A 268 -18.32 -8.76 -1.89
C GLY A 268 -17.29 -8.30 -2.93
N LYS A 269 -17.50 -8.68 -4.19
CA LYS A 269 -16.86 -8.12 -5.38
C LYS A 269 -17.92 -7.27 -6.09
N ILE A 270 -17.68 -5.99 -6.23
CA ILE A 270 -18.58 -5.03 -6.86
C ILE A 270 -18.02 -4.69 -8.24
N ASP A 271 -18.80 -4.89 -9.28
CA ASP A 271 -18.52 -4.37 -10.61
C ASP A 271 -18.83 -2.86 -10.63
N LEU A 272 -17.81 -2.03 -10.90
CA LEU A 272 -17.97 -0.57 -10.85
C LEU A 272 -18.69 0.02 -12.06
N SER A 273 -18.94 -0.77 -13.10
CA SER A 273 -19.73 -0.37 -14.27
C SER A 273 -21.23 -0.60 -14.08
N THR A 274 -21.61 -1.70 -13.40
CA THR A 274 -23.02 -2.12 -13.20
C THR A 274 -23.50 -1.93 -11.76
N ASN A 275 -22.59 -1.87 -10.80
CA ASN A 275 -22.81 -1.95 -9.35
C ASN A 275 -23.35 -3.32 -8.89
N GLU A 276 -23.28 -4.35 -9.70
CA GLU A 276 -23.62 -5.72 -9.29
C GLU A 276 -22.62 -6.24 -8.24
N VAL A 277 -23.11 -7.04 -7.29
CA VAL A 277 -22.32 -7.54 -6.16
C VAL A 277 -22.34 -9.06 -6.13
N MET A 278 -21.20 -9.68 -6.41
CA MET A 278 -20.96 -11.10 -6.17
C MET A 278 -20.42 -11.28 -4.74
N LYS A 279 -20.87 -12.29 -3.99
CA LYS A 279 -20.53 -12.49 -2.57
C LYS A 279 -19.97 -13.88 -2.32
N VAL A 280 -18.97 -13.97 -1.42
CA VAL A 280 -18.38 -15.23 -0.95
C VAL A 280 -18.25 -15.23 0.57
N LYS A 281 -18.50 -16.38 1.20
CA LYS A 281 -18.25 -16.58 2.63
C LYS A 281 -16.82 -17.02 2.83
N THR A 282 -16.05 -16.27 3.65
CA THR A 282 -14.64 -16.57 3.93
C THR A 282 -14.42 -17.10 5.33
N GLY A 283 -15.17 -16.57 6.27
CA GLY A 283 -15.12 -16.91 7.69
C GLY A 283 -16.06 -16.03 8.49
N SER A 284 -15.91 -16.01 9.82
CA SER A 284 -16.72 -15.18 10.69
C SER A 284 -16.09 -13.80 10.88
N LEU A 285 -16.87 -12.74 10.75
CA LEU A 285 -16.46 -11.34 10.91
C LEU A 285 -15.24 -10.95 10.06
N PRO A 286 -15.32 -11.02 8.71
CA PRO A 286 -14.22 -10.61 7.84
C PRO A 286 -13.87 -9.14 8.09
N ARG A 287 -12.55 -8.84 8.18
CA ARG A 287 -12.07 -7.51 8.54
C ARG A 287 -11.23 -6.89 7.43
N SER A 288 -9.92 -6.93 7.54
CA SER A 288 -9.01 -6.41 6.53
C SER A 288 -8.78 -7.41 5.42
N MET A 289 -8.42 -6.89 4.27
CA MET A 289 -8.10 -7.67 3.08
C MET A 289 -6.84 -7.09 2.44
N ALA A 290 -6.08 -7.94 1.76
CA ALA A 290 -4.98 -7.54 0.89
C ALA A 290 -5.14 -8.25 -0.45
N LEU A 291 -4.79 -7.57 -1.53
CA LEU A 291 -4.86 -8.12 -2.88
C LEU A 291 -3.43 -8.48 -3.32
N SER A 292 -3.26 -9.61 -4.01
CA SER A 292 -2.02 -9.90 -4.71
C SER A 292 -1.74 -8.86 -5.79
N ARG A 293 -0.47 -8.65 -6.16
CA ARG A 293 -0.09 -7.61 -7.12
C ARG A 293 -0.78 -7.76 -8.48
N ASP A 294 -0.92 -8.99 -8.96
CA ASP A 294 -1.61 -9.31 -10.21
C ASP A 294 -3.14 -9.23 -10.13
N GLY A 295 -3.68 -9.03 -8.92
CA GLY A 295 -5.11 -8.95 -8.66
C GLY A 295 -5.86 -10.28 -8.68
N ARG A 296 -5.16 -11.43 -8.78
CA ARG A 296 -5.80 -12.76 -8.90
C ARG A 296 -6.30 -13.33 -7.58
N HIS A 297 -5.64 -12.97 -6.47
CA HIS A 297 -5.97 -13.50 -5.16
C HIS A 297 -6.21 -12.40 -4.15
N LEU A 298 -7.24 -12.59 -3.35
CA LEU A 298 -7.58 -11.75 -2.22
C LEU A 298 -7.34 -12.52 -0.92
N TYR A 299 -6.57 -11.94 -0.01
CA TYR A 299 -6.29 -12.49 1.32
C TYR A 299 -7.18 -11.79 2.34
N VAL A 300 -7.98 -12.56 3.06
CA VAL A 300 -9.01 -12.04 3.97
C VAL A 300 -8.76 -12.53 5.38
N VAL A 301 -8.60 -11.65 6.34
CA VAL A 301 -8.54 -12.01 7.75
C VAL A 301 -9.94 -12.03 8.35
N ASN A 302 -10.29 -13.14 9.01
CA ASN A 302 -11.59 -13.37 9.63
C ASN A 302 -11.45 -13.36 11.15
N TYR A 303 -11.79 -12.24 11.74
CA TYR A 303 -11.61 -11.91 13.15
C TYR A 303 -12.33 -12.87 14.11
N GLY A 304 -13.50 -13.37 13.71
CA GLY A 304 -14.34 -14.22 14.57
C GLY A 304 -14.08 -15.71 14.40
N SER A 305 -13.31 -16.13 13.41
CA SER A 305 -12.95 -17.55 13.18
C SER A 305 -11.46 -17.82 13.23
N ASP A 306 -10.63 -16.78 13.48
CA ASP A 306 -9.18 -16.86 13.61
C ASP A 306 -8.55 -17.56 12.41
N THR A 307 -8.85 -17.02 11.20
CA THR A 307 -8.36 -17.57 9.93
C THR A 307 -7.91 -16.48 8.98
N LEU A 308 -6.93 -16.85 8.15
CA LEU A 308 -6.59 -16.19 6.90
C LEU A 308 -7.14 -17.03 5.75
N THR A 309 -7.98 -16.43 4.90
CA THR A 309 -8.60 -17.10 3.74
C THR A 309 -8.07 -16.50 2.45
N LYS A 310 -7.66 -17.35 1.51
CA LYS A 310 -7.31 -16.98 0.14
C LYS A 310 -8.50 -17.21 -0.79
N VAL A 311 -8.83 -16.20 -1.58
CA VAL A 311 -9.97 -16.20 -2.51
C VAL A 311 -9.49 -15.85 -3.91
N THR A 312 -9.92 -16.60 -4.93
CA THR A 312 -9.72 -16.21 -6.34
C THR A 312 -10.63 -15.03 -6.67
N THR A 313 -10.09 -14.00 -7.32
CA THR A 313 -10.87 -12.80 -7.66
C THR A 313 -11.72 -12.98 -8.91
N LEU A 314 -11.36 -13.93 -9.78
CA LEU A 314 -12.09 -14.20 -11.02
C LEU A 314 -13.54 -14.64 -10.72
N ASP A 315 -13.70 -15.68 -9.94
CA ASP A 315 -14.97 -16.36 -9.67
C ASP A 315 -15.37 -16.35 -8.18
N MET A 316 -14.63 -15.62 -7.36
CA MET A 316 -14.85 -15.46 -5.91
C MET A 316 -14.93 -16.81 -5.17
N LYS A 317 -14.04 -17.75 -5.49
CA LYS A 317 -13.94 -19.04 -4.78
C LYS A 317 -12.87 -18.98 -3.68
N VAL A 318 -13.19 -19.59 -2.55
CA VAL A 318 -12.19 -19.89 -1.51
C VAL A 318 -11.32 -21.05 -1.99
N VAL A 319 -10.02 -20.80 -2.10
CA VAL A 319 -9.04 -21.80 -2.54
C VAL A 319 -8.15 -22.27 -1.40
N ASP A 320 -8.00 -21.45 -0.35
CA ASP A 320 -7.23 -21.82 0.84
C ASP A 320 -7.76 -21.17 2.10
N ASN A 321 -7.56 -21.82 3.27
CA ASN A 321 -7.99 -21.30 4.56
C ASN A 321 -7.07 -21.85 5.68
N ILE A 322 -6.26 -20.99 6.26
CA ILE A 322 -5.28 -21.37 7.28
C ILE A 322 -5.60 -20.68 8.63
N LYS A 323 -5.31 -21.37 9.73
CA LYS A 323 -5.47 -20.82 11.07
C LYS A 323 -4.46 -19.71 11.35
N THR A 324 -4.91 -18.72 12.09
CA THR A 324 -4.07 -17.66 12.67
C THR A 324 -4.11 -17.70 14.18
N ASN A 325 -3.28 -16.89 14.82
CA ASN A 325 -3.47 -16.54 16.22
C ASN A 325 -4.74 -15.69 16.39
N ASP A 326 -5.15 -15.49 17.65
CA ASP A 326 -6.43 -14.92 18.02
C ASP A 326 -6.65 -13.52 17.42
N LYS A 327 -7.84 -13.34 16.89
CA LYS A 327 -8.38 -12.07 16.39
C LYS A 327 -7.52 -11.40 15.32
N PRO A 328 -7.29 -12.06 14.17
CA PRO A 328 -6.61 -11.43 13.05
C PRO A 328 -7.41 -10.23 12.56
N ILE A 329 -6.76 -9.07 12.44
CA ILE A 329 -7.46 -7.79 12.26
C ILE A 329 -6.91 -6.95 11.13
N GLY A 330 -5.61 -7.00 10.88
CA GLY A 330 -4.91 -6.31 9.80
C GLY A 330 -4.19 -7.29 8.91
N VAL A 331 -4.07 -7.01 7.62
CA VAL A 331 -3.32 -7.81 6.67
C VAL A 331 -2.71 -6.92 5.61
N THR A 332 -1.48 -7.24 5.20
CA THR A 332 -0.80 -6.63 4.06
C THR A 332 -0.03 -7.69 3.29
N TYR A 333 0.15 -7.47 1.99
CA TYR A 333 0.87 -8.35 1.08
C TYR A 333 2.18 -7.67 0.64
N ASP A 334 3.26 -8.43 0.62
CA ASP A 334 4.56 -8.05 0.05
C ASP A 334 4.75 -8.77 -1.27
N ASP A 335 4.67 -8.04 -2.36
CA ASP A 335 4.76 -8.53 -3.73
C ASP A 335 6.17 -8.94 -4.18
N GLU A 336 7.19 -8.63 -3.40
CA GLU A 336 8.57 -9.02 -3.67
C GLU A 336 8.91 -10.40 -3.11
N THR A 337 8.28 -10.76 -1.98
CA THR A 337 8.53 -12.02 -1.27
C THR A 337 7.35 -12.97 -1.29
N ASN A 338 6.20 -12.58 -1.85
CA ASN A 338 4.91 -13.29 -1.81
C ASN A 338 4.42 -13.58 -0.38
N ASN A 339 4.85 -12.74 0.58
CA ASN A 339 4.51 -12.92 1.97
C ASN A 339 3.29 -12.10 2.38
N ILE A 340 2.44 -12.72 3.17
CA ILE A 340 1.24 -12.12 3.75
C ILE A 340 1.51 -11.90 5.24
N TRP A 341 1.52 -10.64 5.66
CA TRP A 341 1.71 -10.25 7.05
C TRP A 341 0.36 -10.00 7.70
N VAL A 342 0.07 -10.69 8.79
CA VAL A 342 -1.21 -10.65 9.51
C VAL A 342 -0.99 -10.14 10.92
N ALA A 343 -1.63 -9.03 11.25
CA ALA A 343 -1.69 -8.50 12.61
C ALA A 343 -2.79 -9.21 13.40
N CYS A 344 -2.42 -9.89 14.47
CA CYS A 344 -3.33 -10.54 15.40
C CYS A 344 -3.45 -9.69 16.67
N TYR A 345 -4.68 -9.27 16.97
CA TYR A 345 -4.96 -8.24 17.97
C TYR A 345 -4.52 -8.60 19.39
N GLU A 346 -4.44 -9.88 19.70
CA GLU A 346 -4.05 -10.39 21.03
C GLU A 346 -2.53 -10.42 21.25
N GLY A 347 -1.72 -9.93 20.30
CA GLY A 347 -0.32 -9.63 20.58
C GLY A 347 0.72 -10.31 19.70
N SER A 348 0.38 -10.70 18.47
CA SER A 348 1.35 -11.26 17.52
C SER A 348 1.19 -10.69 16.11
N ILE A 349 2.24 -10.85 15.31
CA ILE A 349 2.20 -10.70 13.86
C ILE A 349 2.59 -12.06 13.28
N MET A 350 1.73 -12.64 12.46
CA MET A 350 2.02 -13.87 11.72
C MET A 350 2.38 -13.53 10.29
N VAL A 351 3.36 -14.24 9.76
CA VAL A 351 3.75 -14.12 8.36
C VAL A 351 3.51 -15.46 7.68
N PHE A 352 2.79 -15.43 6.58
CA PHE A 352 2.51 -16.57 5.72
C PHE A 352 3.19 -16.35 4.37
N HIS A 353 3.54 -17.43 3.70
CA HIS A 353 4.06 -17.41 2.34
C HIS A 353 3.07 -18.06 1.40
N ASP A 354 2.87 -17.47 0.22
CA ASP A 354 2.04 -18.05 -0.84
C ASP A 354 2.91 -18.60 -1.97
N SER A 355 3.17 -19.90 -1.93
CA SER A 355 4.00 -20.61 -2.91
C SER A 355 3.38 -20.65 -4.33
N TYR A 356 2.10 -20.32 -4.49
CA TYR A 356 1.48 -20.17 -5.80
C TYR A 356 2.28 -19.24 -6.71
N TYR A 357 2.89 -18.20 -6.14
CA TYR A 357 3.64 -17.19 -6.88
C TYR A 357 5.13 -17.52 -7.07
N ASP A 358 5.64 -18.58 -6.48
CA ASP A 358 7.07 -18.94 -6.59
C ASP A 358 7.45 -19.43 -7.99
N SER A 359 6.52 -20.11 -8.68
CA SER A 359 6.73 -20.71 -9.99
C SER A 359 6.12 -19.91 -11.16
N THR A 360 5.08 -19.11 -10.91
CA THR A 360 4.25 -18.48 -11.94
C THR A 360 4.64 -17.05 -12.29
N VAL A 361 5.42 -16.36 -11.45
CA VAL A 361 5.70 -14.92 -11.62
C VAL A 361 6.83 -14.64 -12.60
N LYS A 362 7.60 -15.62 -13.04
CA LYS A 362 8.71 -15.37 -13.99
C LYS A 362 8.28 -15.28 -15.45
N ASP A 363 7.08 -15.73 -15.84
CA ASP A 363 6.71 -15.83 -17.24
C ASP A 363 5.41 -15.11 -17.63
N SER A 364 5.58 -14.16 -18.50
CA SER A 364 4.71 -13.56 -19.52
C SER A 364 3.51 -12.70 -19.08
N LEU A 365 2.55 -13.19 -18.27
CA LEU A 365 1.30 -12.46 -18.04
C LEU A 365 1.44 -11.20 -17.16
N TYR A 366 2.38 -11.23 -16.21
CA TYR A 366 2.68 -10.07 -15.37
C TYR A 366 3.29 -8.93 -16.20
N TYR A 367 4.22 -9.28 -17.09
CA TYR A 367 4.83 -8.29 -18.00
C TYR A 367 3.85 -7.83 -19.08
N GLU A 368 2.93 -8.69 -19.54
CA GLU A 368 1.85 -8.31 -20.46
C GLU A 368 0.83 -7.36 -19.79
N LEU A 369 0.44 -7.60 -18.54
CA LEU A 369 -0.46 -6.70 -17.80
C LEU A 369 0.20 -5.34 -17.52
N LEU A 370 1.49 -5.33 -17.18
CA LEU A 370 2.25 -4.09 -17.02
C LEU A 370 2.44 -3.36 -18.37
N ALA A 371 2.63 -4.09 -19.45
CA ALA A 371 2.76 -3.50 -20.78
C ALA A 371 1.43 -2.94 -21.30
N GLN A 372 0.31 -3.62 -21.06
CA GLN A 372 -1.04 -3.14 -21.41
C GLN A 372 -1.41 -1.90 -20.58
N ASN A 373 -1.13 -1.89 -19.28
CA ASN A 373 -1.33 -0.70 -18.44
C ASN A 373 -0.41 0.46 -18.81
N ALA A 374 0.80 0.19 -19.28
CA ALA A 374 1.73 1.24 -19.75
C ALA A 374 1.30 1.85 -21.09
N GLN A 375 0.56 1.13 -21.94
CA GLN A 375 0.01 1.64 -23.20
C GLN A 375 -1.25 2.48 -23.00
N GLU A 376 -2.05 2.23 -21.94
CA GLU A 376 -3.26 3.02 -21.63
C GLU A 376 -2.95 4.33 -20.88
N ILE A 377 -1.78 4.48 -20.27
CA ILE A 377 -1.37 5.71 -19.57
C ILE A 377 -0.50 6.60 -20.50
N ASP A 378 -0.97 6.93 -21.68
CA ASP A 378 -0.44 8.06 -22.44
C ASP A 378 -1.19 9.35 -22.05
N PHE A 379 -0.79 9.92 -20.91
CA PHE A 379 -1.33 11.15 -20.34
C PHE A 379 -1.15 12.40 -21.21
N ARG A 380 -0.46 12.31 -22.35
CA ARG A 380 -0.17 13.47 -23.21
C ARG A 380 -1.23 13.76 -24.26
N LYS A 381 -2.22 12.89 -24.47
CA LYS A 381 -3.16 13.02 -25.60
C LYS A 381 -4.54 13.57 -25.30
N LYS A 382 -4.92 13.92 -24.04
CA LYS A 382 -6.26 14.44 -23.72
C LYS A 382 -6.29 15.61 -22.74
N LEU A 383 -5.50 16.65 -23.00
CA LEU A 383 -5.81 17.98 -22.46
C LEU A 383 -5.82 18.98 -23.63
N PRO A 384 -6.91 19.73 -23.84
CA PRO A 384 -6.90 20.80 -24.84
C PRO A 384 -6.02 21.93 -24.30
N LEU A 385 -4.89 22.16 -24.99
CA LEU A 385 -4.05 23.34 -24.81
C LEU A 385 -4.83 24.59 -25.25
N LYS A 386 -5.26 25.40 -24.30
CA LYS A 386 -5.47 26.84 -24.49
C LYS A 386 -4.59 27.55 -23.46
N ASP A 387 -3.40 27.92 -23.89
CA ASP A 387 -2.82 29.24 -23.83
C ASP A 387 -1.38 29.19 -24.33
N LYS A 388 -1.19 29.86 -25.48
CA LYS A 388 0.11 30.12 -26.07
C LYS A 388 0.74 31.29 -25.33
N ARG A 389 1.83 31.07 -24.59
CA ARG A 389 2.87 32.07 -24.39
C ARG A 389 4.20 31.52 -24.92
N PRO A 390 4.98 32.30 -25.67
CA PRO A 390 6.23 31.85 -26.21
C PRO A 390 7.26 31.66 -25.09
N MET A 391 7.81 30.45 -24.98
CA MET A 391 8.98 30.22 -24.15
C MET A 391 10.22 30.73 -24.90
N LEU A 392 10.94 31.63 -24.26
CA LEU A 392 12.29 32.02 -24.65
C LEU A 392 13.22 30.80 -24.61
N GLU A 393 13.86 30.54 -25.76
CA GLU A 393 15.05 29.70 -25.83
C GLU A 393 16.23 30.44 -25.16
N SER A 394 16.56 30.10 -23.94
CA SER A 394 17.91 30.24 -23.38
C SER A 394 17.96 29.58 -22.02
N GLU A 395 18.83 28.64 -21.92
CA GLU A 395 19.45 27.98 -20.76
C GLU A 395 19.37 26.46 -20.81
N ILE A 396 20.15 25.93 -21.74
CA ILE A 396 20.70 24.58 -21.57
C ILE A 396 21.81 24.74 -20.54
N GLU A 397 21.44 24.57 -19.27
CA GLU A 397 22.45 24.41 -18.21
C GLU A 397 23.21 23.09 -18.43
N LYS A 398 24.54 23.23 -18.49
CA LYS A 398 25.49 22.11 -18.48
C LYS A 398 25.23 21.20 -17.29
N PRO A 399 25.50 19.88 -17.39
CA PRO A 399 25.30 18.98 -16.26
C PRO A 399 26.19 19.42 -15.10
N VAL A 400 25.56 19.78 -13.99
CA VAL A 400 26.23 19.98 -12.72
C VAL A 400 26.59 18.62 -12.17
N ASP A 401 27.88 18.38 -11.93
CA ASP A 401 28.41 17.23 -11.22
C ASP A 401 27.88 17.24 -9.77
N ILE A 402 26.76 16.57 -9.54
CA ILE A 402 26.24 16.33 -8.18
C ILE A 402 26.55 14.90 -7.79
N LEU A 403 27.46 14.77 -6.84
CA LEU A 403 27.88 13.51 -6.23
C LEU A 403 26.77 12.96 -5.30
N PRO A 404 26.35 11.72 -5.42
CA PRO A 404 25.34 11.09 -4.59
C PRO A 404 25.92 10.25 -3.43
N ASP A 405 25.27 10.33 -2.27
CA ASP A 405 25.62 9.62 -1.03
C ASP A 405 24.63 8.50 -0.70
N LYS A 406 24.86 7.30 -1.10
CA LYS A 406 24.41 6.00 -0.54
C LYS A 406 23.79 5.00 -1.49
N ILE A 407 24.39 3.82 -1.46
CA ILE A 407 24.01 2.59 -2.17
C ILE A 407 23.15 1.70 -1.27
N ILE A 408 22.08 1.12 -1.82
CA ILE A 408 21.38 -0.03 -1.23
C ILE A 408 21.69 -1.26 -2.07
N GLY A 409 22.59 -2.09 -1.60
CA GLY A 409 22.94 -3.40 -2.16
C GLY A 409 24.13 -4.01 -1.43
N ASN A 410 24.08 -5.30 -1.12
CA ASN A 410 24.99 -6.05 -0.25
C ASN A 410 26.40 -6.31 -0.84
N LYS A 411 27.04 -5.32 -1.47
CA LYS A 411 28.48 -5.22 -1.64
C LYS A 411 28.82 -3.76 -2.01
N VAL A 412 29.51 -3.08 -1.17
CA VAL A 412 29.99 -1.72 -1.41
C VAL A 412 31.14 -1.81 -2.41
N ASN A 413 30.84 -1.61 -3.70
CA ASN A 413 31.86 -1.27 -4.67
C ASN A 413 31.96 0.27 -4.73
N GLU A 414 33.14 0.81 -4.76
CA GLU A 414 33.36 2.26 -4.70
C GLU A 414 33.02 2.99 -6.02
N TYR A 415 32.92 2.26 -7.14
CA TYR A 415 32.76 2.83 -8.48
C TYR A 415 31.70 2.10 -9.30
N TYR A 416 30.84 2.87 -9.97
CA TYR A 416 29.77 2.36 -10.84
C TYR A 416 29.88 2.96 -12.24
N LEU A 417 29.63 2.17 -13.27
CA LEU A 417 29.56 2.61 -14.67
C LEU A 417 28.07 2.73 -15.04
N ILE A 418 27.62 3.97 -15.20
CA ILE A 418 26.22 4.31 -15.43
C ILE A 418 25.99 4.59 -16.92
N ALA A 419 25.00 3.91 -17.52
CA ALA A 419 24.58 4.10 -18.90
C ALA A 419 23.36 5.04 -19.03
N GLY A 420 22.61 5.27 -17.97
CA GLY A 420 21.46 6.17 -17.98
C GLY A 420 21.00 6.57 -16.58
N SER A 421 20.47 7.80 -16.46
CA SER A 421 19.92 8.36 -15.23
C SER A 421 18.49 8.81 -15.46
N PHE A 422 17.56 8.39 -14.60
CA PHE A 422 16.13 8.57 -14.82
C PHE A 422 15.42 8.95 -13.52
N LYS A 423 14.49 9.90 -13.60
CA LYS A 423 13.54 10.18 -12.53
C LYS A 423 12.47 9.08 -12.42
N ASN A 424 12.17 8.42 -13.52
CA ASN A 424 11.23 7.31 -13.58
C ASN A 424 12.01 5.98 -13.66
N LYS A 425 11.82 5.12 -12.66
CA LYS A 425 12.45 3.80 -12.54
C LYS A 425 12.23 2.92 -13.78
N LEU A 426 11.04 2.96 -14.38
CA LEU A 426 10.70 2.20 -15.57
C LEU A 426 11.63 2.51 -16.77
N ASN A 427 12.10 3.75 -16.90
CA ASN A 427 13.02 4.12 -17.97
C ASN A 427 14.42 3.53 -17.72
N ALA A 428 14.84 3.44 -16.46
CA ALA A 428 16.07 2.74 -16.10
C ALA A 428 15.96 1.23 -16.38
N GLU A 429 14.83 0.63 -16.03
CA GLU A 429 14.53 -0.79 -16.26
C GLU A 429 14.53 -1.14 -17.74
N LYS A 430 13.95 -0.29 -18.60
CA LYS A 430 14.01 -0.46 -20.06
C LYS A 430 15.45 -0.47 -20.55
N LEU A 431 16.25 0.51 -20.14
CA LEU A 431 17.65 0.58 -20.57
C LEU A 431 18.46 -0.61 -20.05
N VAL A 432 18.26 -1.05 -18.82
CA VAL A 432 18.90 -2.27 -18.27
C VAL A 432 18.53 -3.49 -19.10
N LYS A 433 17.25 -3.63 -19.51
CA LYS A 433 16.81 -4.74 -20.36
C LYS A 433 17.46 -4.69 -21.75
N GLU A 434 17.53 -3.52 -22.37
CA GLU A 434 18.19 -3.32 -23.66
C GLU A 434 19.69 -3.69 -23.61
N LEU A 435 20.36 -3.28 -22.53
CA LEU A 435 21.75 -3.60 -22.27
C LEU A 435 21.97 -5.10 -22.01
N SER A 436 21.06 -5.73 -21.29
CA SER A 436 21.09 -7.19 -21.04
C SER A 436 20.89 -8.00 -22.32
N ILE A 437 20.00 -7.58 -23.21
CA ILE A 437 19.81 -8.22 -24.54
C ILE A 437 21.09 -8.11 -25.39
N LYS A 438 21.85 -7.04 -25.22
CA LYS A 438 23.16 -6.86 -25.87
C LYS A 438 24.32 -7.61 -25.18
N GLY A 439 24.01 -8.46 -24.19
CA GLY A 439 24.99 -9.31 -23.50
C GLY A 439 25.72 -8.62 -22.34
N HIS A 440 25.23 -7.45 -21.86
CA HIS A 440 25.83 -6.77 -20.72
C HIS A 440 25.11 -7.13 -19.42
N ASN A 441 25.89 -7.45 -18.38
CA ASN A 441 25.34 -7.74 -17.05
C ASN A 441 24.97 -6.42 -16.34
N SER A 442 23.83 -5.86 -16.73
CA SER A 442 23.34 -4.55 -16.28
C SER A 442 22.35 -4.67 -15.12
N PHE A 443 22.32 -3.67 -14.24
CA PHE A 443 21.48 -3.63 -13.06
C PHE A 443 21.02 -2.21 -12.73
N ILE A 444 20.03 -2.11 -11.86
CA ILE A 444 19.48 -0.83 -11.39
C ILE A 444 20.15 -0.42 -10.08
N TYR A 445 20.52 0.86 -10.00
CA TYR A 445 20.95 1.50 -8.80
C TYR A 445 20.04 2.72 -8.51
N PHE A 446 19.39 2.75 -7.35
CA PHE A 446 18.58 3.89 -6.93
C PHE A 446 19.36 4.76 -5.94
N ASN A 447 19.53 6.02 -6.29
CA ASN A 447 20.19 6.99 -5.43
C ASN A 447 19.15 7.70 -4.54
N LEU A 448 19.29 7.51 -3.24
CA LEU A 448 18.36 8.05 -2.25
C LEU A 448 18.43 9.57 -2.10
N ASP A 449 19.58 10.19 -2.38
CA ASP A 449 19.78 11.63 -2.12
C ASP A 449 19.17 12.50 -3.21
N ASN A 450 19.31 12.12 -4.47
CA ASN A 450 18.77 12.88 -5.59
C ASN A 450 17.54 12.23 -6.25
N GLN A 451 17.12 11.05 -5.75
CA GLN A 451 15.92 10.32 -6.23
C GLN A 451 15.97 9.88 -7.71
N PHE A 452 17.16 9.78 -8.28
CA PHE A 452 17.33 9.22 -9.61
C PHE A 452 17.58 7.72 -9.56
N THR A 453 17.03 7.02 -10.53
CA THR A 453 17.31 5.60 -10.80
C THR A 453 18.34 5.52 -11.91
N TYR A 454 19.45 4.89 -11.64
CA TYR A 454 20.54 4.69 -12.60
C TYR A 454 20.50 3.30 -13.22
N ALA A 455 20.67 3.22 -14.54
CA ALA A 455 20.95 1.97 -15.24
C ALA A 455 22.47 1.77 -15.26
N CYS A 456 22.97 0.82 -14.48
CA CYS A 456 24.39 0.51 -14.34
C CYS A 456 24.78 -0.68 -15.19
N VAL A 457 25.95 -0.63 -15.80
CA VAL A 457 26.49 -1.71 -16.66
C VAL A 457 27.56 -2.52 -15.92
N SER A 458 28.22 -1.92 -14.93
CA SER A 458 29.24 -2.58 -14.12
C SER A 458 29.49 -1.83 -12.82
N SER A 459 30.06 -2.53 -11.85
CA SER A 459 30.64 -1.93 -10.65
C SER A 459 32.05 -2.45 -10.43
N CYS A 460 32.90 -1.64 -9.79
CA CYS A 460 34.31 -1.94 -9.56
C CYS A 460 34.73 -1.48 -8.17
N SER A 461 35.73 -2.19 -7.61
CA SER A 461 36.32 -1.85 -6.30
C SER A 461 37.46 -0.83 -6.41
N SER A 462 37.94 -0.51 -7.62
CA SER A 462 38.99 0.50 -7.81
C SER A 462 38.70 1.40 -9.02
N LYS A 463 39.24 2.64 -8.95
CA LYS A 463 39.08 3.64 -10.01
C LYS A 463 39.76 3.22 -11.31
N SER A 464 40.91 2.57 -11.24
CA SER A 464 41.67 2.11 -12.43
C SER A 464 40.87 1.06 -13.21
N MET A 465 40.32 0.05 -12.55
CA MET A 465 39.43 -0.97 -13.17
C MET A 465 38.17 -0.35 -13.77
N ALA A 466 37.61 0.66 -13.11
CA ALA A 466 36.41 1.32 -13.60
C ALA A 466 36.71 2.15 -14.89
N ILE A 467 37.85 2.81 -14.97
CA ILE A 467 38.28 3.54 -16.17
C ILE A 467 38.54 2.57 -17.33
N GLU A 468 39.24 1.46 -17.10
CA GLU A 468 39.53 0.45 -18.12
C GLU A 468 38.22 -0.13 -18.70
N LYS A 469 37.28 -0.55 -17.83
CA LYS A 469 35.96 -1.03 -18.27
C LYS A 469 35.12 0.04 -18.96
N SER A 470 35.23 1.29 -18.55
CA SER A 470 34.53 2.40 -19.21
C SER A 470 35.00 2.60 -20.64
N ASN A 471 36.32 2.51 -20.87
CA ASN A 471 36.91 2.61 -22.20
C ASN A 471 36.47 1.44 -23.08
N ALA A 472 36.53 0.23 -22.61
CA ALA A 472 36.06 -0.96 -23.33
C ALA A 472 34.58 -0.89 -23.71
N LEU A 473 33.73 -0.40 -22.80
CA LEU A 473 32.28 -0.20 -23.08
C LEU A 473 32.05 0.89 -24.15
N LYS A 474 32.81 1.97 -24.14
CA LYS A 474 32.74 3.03 -25.13
C LYS A 474 33.19 2.57 -26.50
N GLU A 475 34.26 1.77 -26.57
CA GLU A 475 34.73 1.13 -27.81
C GLU A 475 33.66 0.15 -28.37
N GLY A 476 32.92 -0.50 -27.49
CA GLY A 476 31.75 -1.31 -27.84
C GLY A 476 30.48 -0.54 -28.13
N GLY A 477 30.55 0.80 -28.23
CA GLY A 477 29.41 1.66 -28.60
C GLY A 477 28.43 1.98 -27.47
N ILE A 478 28.81 1.70 -26.22
CA ILE A 478 27.97 2.03 -25.06
C ILE A 478 28.51 3.26 -24.35
N SER A 479 27.74 4.34 -24.34
CA SER A 479 28.06 5.54 -23.62
C SER A 479 27.84 5.32 -22.11
N VAL A 480 28.89 5.43 -21.31
CA VAL A 480 28.84 5.31 -19.86
C VAL A 480 29.64 6.41 -19.19
N TRP A 481 29.24 6.79 -17.99
CA TRP A 481 30.04 7.65 -17.11
C TRP A 481 30.35 6.95 -15.79
N LEU A 482 31.48 7.36 -15.19
CA LEU A 482 31.96 6.83 -13.93
C LEU A 482 31.29 7.56 -12.76
N TYR A 483 30.72 6.82 -11.86
CA TYR A 483 30.16 7.28 -10.60
C TYR A 483 30.93 6.67 -9.44
N SER A 484 31.37 7.52 -8.49
CA SER A 484 32.08 7.10 -7.29
C SER A 484 31.21 7.33 -6.05
N VAL A 485 31.06 6.31 -5.24
CA VAL A 485 30.47 6.40 -3.90
C VAL A 485 31.59 6.66 -2.91
N ARG A 486 31.51 7.72 -2.16
CA ARG A 486 32.43 8.06 -1.05
C ARG A 486 31.78 7.82 0.28
#